data_0c32171a4d3609c54129553cc0143dec
#
_entry.id   0c32171a4d3609c54129553cc0143dec
#
_cell.length_a   1.000
_cell.length_b   1.000
_cell.length_c   1.000
_cell.angle_alpha   90.00
_cell.angle_beta   90.00
_cell.angle_gamma   90.00
#
_symmetry.space_group_name_H-M   'P 1'
#
loop_
_entity.id
_entity.type
_entity.pdbx_description
1 polymer ?
#
loop_
_entity_poly.entity_id
_entity_poly.type
_entity_poly.pdbx_seq_one_letter_code
_entity_poly.pdbx_strand_id
1 'polypeptide(L)'
;MRTVVQRVTSASVRWDGGEASIGRGYCLLVGVADTDEDRDADYLADKLLKLRVFSDEAGKFNLSATQVNAAFLVVSQFTLFADARGQSRPSFLHAARPEQSRPLLERFIARLRASGLAVETGSFGAQMAVELVNDGPVTIVLSTDAWDPRIG
;
A
#
# COMPACT_ATOMS: atom_id res chain seq x y z
N MET A 1 4.24 -5.54 8.23
CA MET A 1 3.29 -4.82 7.34
C MET A 1 3.24 -5.47 5.98
N ARG A 2 2.11 -5.44 5.30
CA ARG A 2 1.96 -5.91 3.91
C ARG A 2 1.39 -4.82 3.04
N THR A 3 1.83 -4.78 1.78
CA THR A 3 1.23 -3.88 0.81
C THR A 3 1.08 -4.56 -0.55
N VAL A 4 -0.05 -4.29 -1.19
CA VAL A 4 -0.23 -4.51 -2.62
C VAL A 4 0.06 -3.19 -3.31
N VAL A 5 1.08 -3.19 -4.15
CA VAL A 5 1.56 -2.03 -4.91
C VAL A 5 1.03 -2.17 -6.33
N GLN A 6 0.23 -1.24 -6.78
CA GLN A 6 -0.17 -1.17 -8.18
C GLN A 6 0.39 0.10 -8.81
N ARG A 7 1.21 -0.05 -9.86
CA ARG A 7 1.65 1.07 -10.67
C ARG A 7 0.48 1.56 -11.50
N VAL A 8 0.19 2.85 -11.43
CA VAL A 8 -1.02 3.43 -12.04
C VAL A 8 -0.70 4.66 -12.90
N THR A 9 -1.54 4.90 -13.90
CA THR A 9 -1.62 6.19 -14.59
C THR A 9 -2.53 7.14 -13.83
N SER A 10 -3.52 6.61 -13.11
CA SER A 10 -4.42 7.35 -12.20
C SER A 10 -5.05 6.40 -11.20
N ALA A 11 -5.37 6.91 -10.03
CA ALA A 11 -6.16 6.22 -9.01
C ALA A 11 -6.97 7.21 -8.19
N SER A 12 -8.10 6.77 -7.67
CA SER A 12 -8.93 7.54 -6.76
C SER A 12 -9.58 6.64 -5.70
N VAL A 13 -9.91 7.22 -4.58
CA VAL A 13 -10.67 6.58 -3.51
C VAL A 13 -11.77 7.52 -3.05
N ARG A 14 -12.98 6.99 -2.88
CA ARG A 14 -14.15 7.72 -2.38
C ARG A 14 -14.73 7.03 -1.16
N TRP A 15 -15.21 7.83 -0.24
CA TRP A 15 -15.95 7.39 0.95
C TRP A 15 -17.06 8.41 1.28
N ASP A 16 -17.91 8.08 2.22
CA ASP A 16 -18.92 9.02 2.68
C ASP A 16 -18.23 10.25 3.33
N GLY A 17 -18.41 11.42 2.70
CA GLY A 17 -17.84 12.70 3.13
C GLY A 17 -16.49 13.08 2.52
N GLY A 18 -15.92 12.27 1.57
CA GLY A 18 -14.69 12.71 0.93
C GLY A 18 -14.19 11.83 -0.22
N GLU A 19 -13.17 12.34 -0.87
CA GLU A 19 -12.44 11.65 -1.94
C GLU A 19 -10.98 12.10 -1.97
N ALA A 20 -10.13 11.26 -2.53
CA ALA A 20 -8.74 11.58 -2.84
C ALA A 20 -8.35 10.94 -4.17
N SER A 21 -7.42 11.56 -4.90
CA SER A 21 -6.99 11.05 -6.20
C SER A 21 -5.54 11.40 -6.48
N ILE A 22 -4.91 10.58 -7.33
CA ILE A 22 -3.56 10.79 -7.84
C ILE A 22 -3.52 10.58 -9.36
N GLY A 23 -2.53 11.15 -10.01
CA GLY A 23 -2.12 10.79 -11.35
C GLY A 23 -1.15 9.60 -11.36
N ARG A 24 -0.08 9.69 -12.15
CA ARG A 24 0.96 8.66 -12.26
C ARG A 24 1.59 8.36 -10.91
N GLY A 25 1.64 7.09 -10.55
CA GLY A 25 2.26 6.70 -9.28
C GLY A 25 1.92 5.29 -8.84
N TYR A 26 1.73 5.14 -7.52
CA TYR A 26 1.32 3.88 -6.90
C TYR A 26 -0.01 4.04 -6.16
N CYS A 27 -0.95 3.13 -6.44
CA CYS A 27 -2.05 2.83 -5.54
C CYS A 27 -1.60 1.72 -4.58
N LEU A 28 -1.58 2.01 -3.29
CA LEU A 28 -1.12 1.13 -2.23
C LEU A 28 -2.29 0.69 -1.35
N LEU A 29 -2.52 -0.62 -1.30
CA LEU A 29 -3.35 -1.21 -0.24
C LEU A 29 -2.42 -1.66 0.87
N VAL A 30 -2.58 -1.14 2.08
CA VAL A 30 -1.62 -1.34 3.18
C VAL A 30 -2.31 -1.96 4.39
N GLY A 31 -1.83 -3.13 4.81
CA GLY A 31 -2.26 -3.82 6.01
C GLY A 31 -1.16 -3.81 7.09
N VAL A 32 -1.59 -3.80 8.34
CA VAL A 32 -0.72 -3.87 9.52
C VAL A 32 -1.04 -5.15 10.30
N ALA A 33 0.01 -5.91 10.66
CA ALA A 33 -0.09 -7.08 11.52
C ALA A 33 -0.03 -6.70 13.00
N ASP A 34 -0.55 -7.58 13.85
CA ASP A 34 -0.49 -7.47 15.32
C ASP A 34 0.95 -7.49 15.88
N THR A 35 1.91 -7.99 15.09
CA THR A 35 3.34 -8.07 15.44
C THR A 35 4.18 -6.93 14.87
N ASP A 36 3.59 -6.05 14.05
CA ASP A 36 4.34 -4.95 13.41
C ASP A 36 4.74 -3.86 14.41
N GLU A 37 5.90 -3.28 14.15
CA GLU A 37 6.51 -2.21 14.93
C GLU A 37 6.84 -1.00 14.03
N ASP A 38 7.26 0.11 14.64
CA ASP A 38 7.67 1.34 13.94
C ASP A 38 8.70 1.10 12.82
N ARG A 39 9.66 0.19 13.05
CA ARG A 39 10.68 -0.19 12.06
C ARG A 39 10.08 -0.80 10.80
N ASP A 40 8.96 -1.51 10.90
CA ASP A 40 8.29 -2.13 9.74
C ASP A 40 7.66 -1.06 8.85
N ALA A 41 7.05 -0.05 9.46
CA ALA A 41 6.49 1.09 8.75
C ALA A 41 7.58 1.89 8.01
N ASP A 42 8.69 2.18 8.69
CA ASP A 42 9.83 2.91 8.11
C ASP A 42 10.47 2.13 6.96
N TYR A 43 10.72 0.83 7.18
CA TYR A 43 11.36 -0.03 6.18
C TYR A 43 10.50 -0.17 4.91
N LEU A 44 9.19 -0.38 5.07
CA LEU A 44 8.27 -0.52 3.95
C LEU A 44 8.18 0.77 3.12
N ALA A 45 8.08 1.93 3.79
CA ALA A 45 8.07 3.22 3.12
C ALA A 45 9.37 3.48 2.33
N ASP A 46 10.54 3.25 2.95
CA ASP A 46 11.84 3.40 2.31
C ASP A 46 12.01 2.47 1.11
N LYS A 47 11.47 1.24 1.21
CA LYS A 47 11.48 0.28 0.12
C LYS A 47 10.68 0.77 -1.07
N LEU A 48 9.48 1.30 -0.84
CA LEU A 48 8.61 1.83 -1.89
C LEU A 48 9.19 3.03 -2.60
N LEU A 49 9.86 3.94 -1.88
CA LEU A 49 10.53 5.10 -2.47
C LEU A 49 11.67 4.69 -3.42
N LYS A 50 12.35 3.57 -3.12
CA LYS A 50 13.51 3.06 -3.87
C LYS A 50 13.16 2.00 -4.90
N LEU A 51 11.93 1.49 -4.91
CA LEU A 51 11.49 0.43 -5.82
C LEU A 51 11.56 0.91 -7.28
N ARG A 52 12.31 0.18 -8.11
CA ARG A 52 12.64 0.58 -9.49
C ARG A 52 11.75 -0.15 -10.49
N VAL A 53 10.50 0.24 -10.56
CA VAL A 53 9.48 -0.39 -11.43
C VAL A 53 8.80 0.59 -12.39
N PHE A 54 9.29 1.82 -12.47
CA PHE A 54 8.92 2.70 -13.58
C PHE A 54 9.87 2.45 -14.74
N SER A 55 9.31 2.45 -15.94
CA SER A 55 10.06 2.19 -17.17
C SER A 55 10.99 3.35 -17.50
N ASP A 56 12.21 3.03 -17.93
CA ASP A 56 13.13 3.97 -18.56
C ASP A 56 12.81 4.15 -20.05
N GLU A 57 13.64 4.92 -20.76
CA GLU A 57 13.49 5.18 -22.20
C GLU A 57 13.57 3.90 -23.05
N ALA A 58 14.23 2.85 -22.55
CA ALA A 58 14.31 1.54 -23.19
C ALA A 58 13.12 0.63 -22.85
N GLY A 59 12.15 1.11 -22.06
CA GLY A 59 10.98 0.33 -21.60
C GLY A 59 11.29 -0.67 -20.51
N LYS A 60 12.45 -0.59 -19.86
CA LYS A 60 12.87 -1.51 -18.79
C LYS A 60 12.55 -0.93 -17.42
N PHE A 61 12.20 -1.79 -16.45
CA PHE A 61 12.07 -1.44 -15.05
C PHE A 61 13.40 -0.92 -14.52
N ASN A 62 13.49 0.37 -14.25
CA ASN A 62 14.74 1.03 -13.89
C ASN A 62 14.58 2.22 -12.95
N LEU A 63 13.51 2.98 -13.07
CA LEU A 63 13.34 4.23 -12.35
C LEU A 63 12.49 4.03 -11.10
N SER A 64 12.87 4.73 -10.02
CA SER A 64 12.16 4.76 -8.75
C SER A 64 11.06 5.83 -8.75
N ALA A 65 10.18 5.77 -7.74
CA ALA A 65 9.14 6.77 -7.53
C ALA A 65 9.71 8.20 -7.44
N THR A 66 10.83 8.37 -6.74
CA THR A 66 11.49 9.68 -6.59
C THR A 66 12.04 10.22 -7.91
N GLN A 67 12.58 9.35 -8.77
CA GLN A 67 13.15 9.75 -10.06
C GLN A 67 12.07 10.20 -11.06
N VAL A 68 10.87 9.65 -10.99
CA VAL A 68 9.76 10.01 -11.89
C VAL A 68 8.75 10.96 -11.26
N ASN A 69 9.00 11.45 -10.05
CA ASN A 69 8.06 12.29 -9.28
C ASN A 69 6.67 11.66 -9.18
N ALA A 70 6.62 10.37 -8.84
CA ALA A 70 5.38 9.62 -8.70
C ALA A 70 4.58 10.05 -7.47
N ALA A 71 3.27 10.00 -7.56
CA ALA A 71 2.38 10.18 -6.41
C ALA A 71 2.03 8.85 -5.75
N PHE A 72 1.59 8.89 -4.50
CA PHE A 72 1.11 7.75 -3.74
C PHE A 72 -0.35 7.95 -3.33
N LEU A 73 -1.20 6.95 -3.54
CA LEU A 73 -2.52 6.84 -2.93
C LEU A 73 -2.47 5.69 -1.92
N VAL A 74 -2.58 5.98 -0.64
CA VAL A 74 -2.50 5.00 0.44
C VAL A 74 -3.89 4.70 0.98
N VAL A 75 -4.29 3.43 0.90
CA VAL A 75 -5.58 2.93 1.40
C VAL A 75 -5.33 1.84 2.44
N SER A 76 -5.87 1.99 3.64
CA SER A 76 -5.79 0.97 4.68
C SER A 76 -6.58 -0.29 4.27
N GLN A 77 -5.98 -1.49 4.48
CA GLN A 77 -6.53 -2.76 4.01
C GLN A 77 -6.16 -3.90 4.98
N PHE A 78 -6.91 -4.06 6.08
CA PHE A 78 -6.63 -5.12 7.06
C PHE A 78 -6.85 -6.53 6.49
N THR A 79 -7.68 -6.65 5.46
CA THR A 79 -7.97 -7.94 4.81
C THR A 79 -6.76 -8.56 4.10
N LEU A 80 -5.63 -7.85 3.96
CA LEU A 80 -4.36 -8.43 3.54
C LEU A 80 -3.82 -9.48 4.53
N PHE A 81 -4.35 -9.51 5.76
CA PHE A 81 -4.07 -10.51 6.78
C PHE A 81 -5.17 -11.56 6.91
N ALA A 82 -5.91 -11.80 5.82
CA ALA A 82 -6.89 -12.87 5.75
C ALA A 82 -6.20 -14.24 5.81
N ASP A 83 -6.70 -15.11 6.68
CA ASP A 83 -6.36 -16.53 6.73
C ASP A 83 -7.60 -17.35 6.35
N ALA A 84 -7.54 -18.01 5.22
CA ALA A 84 -8.60 -18.86 4.67
C ALA A 84 -8.23 -20.35 4.68
N ARG A 85 -7.12 -20.74 5.34
CA ARG A 85 -6.69 -22.14 5.41
C ARG A 85 -7.75 -22.99 6.11
N GLY A 86 -8.17 -24.06 5.45
CA GLY A 86 -9.14 -25.01 5.99
C GLY A 86 -10.58 -24.48 6.16
N GLN A 87 -10.90 -23.28 5.67
CA GLN A 87 -12.23 -22.68 5.80
C GLN A 87 -12.53 -21.70 4.66
N SER A 88 -13.83 -21.57 4.32
CA SER A 88 -14.27 -20.62 3.28
C SER A 88 -14.46 -19.19 3.80
N ARG A 89 -14.69 -19.01 5.11
CA ARG A 89 -14.81 -17.71 5.74
C ARG A 89 -13.44 -17.30 6.30
N PRO A 90 -12.79 -16.24 5.77
CA PRO A 90 -11.47 -15.85 6.23
C PRO A 90 -11.48 -15.38 7.70
N SER A 91 -10.42 -15.72 8.41
CA SER A 91 -10.11 -15.17 9.74
C SER A 91 -9.16 -13.98 9.58
N PHE A 92 -9.23 -13.01 10.49
CA PHE A 92 -8.39 -11.81 10.51
C PHE A 92 -7.65 -11.65 11.84
N LEU A 93 -7.37 -12.75 12.54
CA LEU A 93 -6.76 -12.74 13.87
C LEU A 93 -5.36 -12.08 13.90
N HIS A 94 -4.64 -12.14 12.78
CA HIS A 94 -3.31 -11.54 12.66
C HIS A 94 -3.32 -10.08 12.16
N ALA A 95 -4.49 -9.51 11.88
CA ALA A 95 -4.59 -8.09 11.60
C ALA A 95 -4.51 -7.29 12.89
N ALA A 96 -3.69 -6.24 12.91
CA ALA A 96 -3.62 -5.33 14.05
C ALA A 96 -4.96 -4.63 14.30
N ARG A 97 -5.29 -4.42 15.56
CA ARG A 97 -6.46 -3.63 15.96
C ARG A 97 -6.26 -2.15 15.60
N PRO A 98 -7.35 -1.36 15.47
CA PRO A 98 -7.26 0.05 15.08
C PRO A 98 -6.31 0.89 15.94
N GLU A 99 -6.24 0.62 17.24
CA GLU A 99 -5.39 1.34 18.21
C GLU A 99 -3.89 1.17 17.90
N GLN A 100 -3.51 0.05 17.29
CA GLN A 100 -2.14 -0.25 16.86
C GLN A 100 -1.93 0.11 15.38
N SER A 101 -2.85 -0.27 14.51
CA SER A 101 -2.68 -0.13 13.07
C SER A 101 -2.72 1.32 12.59
N ARG A 102 -3.55 2.18 13.20
CA ARG A 102 -3.65 3.59 12.81
C ARG A 102 -2.33 4.34 13.01
N PRO A 103 -1.67 4.32 14.18
CA PRO A 103 -0.40 5.02 14.37
C PRO A 103 0.71 4.52 13.43
N LEU A 104 0.80 3.22 13.19
CA LEU A 104 1.79 2.64 12.28
C LEU A 104 1.54 3.05 10.81
N LEU A 105 0.28 3.09 10.39
CA LEU A 105 -0.08 3.58 9.06
C LEU A 105 0.22 5.09 8.92
N GLU A 106 -0.09 5.89 9.93
CA GLU A 106 0.23 7.33 9.96
C GLU A 106 1.73 7.57 9.90
N ARG A 107 2.54 6.78 10.61
CA ARG A 107 4.00 6.81 10.52
C ARG A 107 4.51 6.48 9.12
N PHE A 108 3.97 5.43 8.52
CA PHE A 108 4.28 5.04 7.14
C PHE A 108 3.98 6.17 6.14
N ILE A 109 2.81 6.80 6.25
CA ILE A 109 2.40 7.93 5.41
C ILE A 109 3.32 9.14 5.62
N ALA A 110 3.64 9.47 6.88
CA ALA A 110 4.54 10.57 7.21
C ALA A 110 5.92 10.35 6.61
N ARG A 111 6.43 9.11 6.63
CA ARG A 111 7.71 8.74 6.02
C ARG A 111 7.70 8.93 4.50
N LEU A 112 6.63 8.53 3.82
CA LEU A 112 6.46 8.79 2.39
C LEU A 112 6.42 10.29 2.09
N ARG A 113 5.65 11.07 2.86
CA ARG A 113 5.54 12.54 2.70
C ARG A 113 6.87 13.26 2.90
N ALA A 114 7.74 12.77 3.79
CA ALA A 114 9.06 13.33 4.03
C ALA A 114 9.98 13.29 2.79
N SER A 115 9.66 12.48 1.78
CA SER A 115 10.36 12.46 0.49
C SER A 115 10.08 13.68 -0.40
N GLY A 116 9.05 14.47 -0.07
CA GLY A 116 8.57 15.59 -0.89
C GLY A 116 7.60 15.18 -2.02
N LEU A 117 7.31 13.88 -2.18
CA LEU A 117 6.33 13.40 -3.16
C LEU A 117 4.90 13.62 -2.67
N ALA A 118 3.96 13.72 -3.61
CA ALA A 118 2.54 13.81 -3.28
C ALA A 118 2.04 12.49 -2.68
N VAL A 119 1.38 12.55 -1.53
CA VAL A 119 0.80 11.39 -0.84
C VAL A 119 -0.63 11.71 -0.42
N GLU A 120 -1.57 11.08 -1.09
CA GLU A 120 -3.00 11.12 -0.79
C GLU A 120 -3.41 9.87 -0.03
N THR A 121 -4.48 9.97 0.76
CA THR A 121 -4.95 8.87 1.60
C THR A 121 -6.45 8.70 1.52
N GLY A 122 -6.93 7.48 1.67
CA GLY A 122 -8.32 7.21 2.03
C GLY A 122 -8.62 7.57 3.48
N SER A 123 -9.83 7.26 3.92
CA SER A 123 -10.28 7.44 5.30
C SER A 123 -10.14 6.13 6.07
N PHE A 124 -9.33 6.13 7.13
CA PHE A 124 -9.10 4.93 7.96
C PHE A 124 -10.39 4.39 8.55
N GLY A 125 -10.66 3.09 8.33
CA GLY A 125 -11.83 2.40 8.85
C GLY A 125 -13.15 2.68 8.13
N ALA A 126 -13.15 3.54 7.11
CA ALA A 126 -14.36 3.83 6.33
C ALA A 126 -14.61 2.75 5.25
N GLN A 127 -15.86 2.63 4.82
CA GLN A 127 -16.21 1.97 3.57
C GLN A 127 -15.73 2.84 2.41
N MET A 128 -14.92 2.28 1.52
CA MET A 128 -14.31 3.03 0.42
C MET A 128 -14.52 2.33 -0.92
N ALA A 129 -14.68 3.14 -1.98
CA ALA A 129 -14.63 2.68 -3.36
C ALA A 129 -13.30 3.12 -3.98
N VAL A 130 -12.49 2.17 -4.42
CA VAL A 130 -11.17 2.42 -5.02
C VAL A 130 -11.26 2.17 -6.51
N GLU A 131 -10.90 3.18 -7.30
CA GLU A 131 -10.77 3.08 -8.77
C GLU A 131 -9.33 3.31 -9.17
N LEU A 132 -8.83 2.53 -10.11
CA LEU A 132 -7.46 2.72 -10.61
C LEU A 132 -7.33 2.24 -12.05
N VAL A 133 -6.37 2.83 -12.77
CA VAL A 133 -5.90 2.33 -14.05
C VAL A 133 -4.48 1.83 -13.86
N ASN A 134 -4.34 0.49 -13.81
CA ASN A 134 -3.04 -0.14 -13.70
C ASN A 134 -2.24 0.04 -14.99
N ASP A 135 -1.01 0.52 -14.85
CA ASP A 135 -0.10 0.78 -15.95
C ASP A 135 0.86 -0.41 -16.09
N GLY A 136 0.53 -1.28 -17.08
CA GLY A 136 1.41 -2.41 -17.32
C GLY A 136 0.72 -3.69 -17.82
N PRO A 137 -0.03 -4.45 -17.03
CA PRO A 137 -0.24 -4.31 -15.59
C PRO A 137 1.05 -4.57 -14.78
N VAL A 138 1.22 -3.82 -13.71
CA VAL A 138 2.30 -4.01 -12.73
C VAL A 138 1.70 -4.01 -11.34
N THR A 139 1.75 -5.16 -10.68
CA THR A 139 1.24 -5.38 -9.34
C THR A 139 2.28 -6.19 -8.56
N ILE A 140 2.70 -5.66 -7.41
CA ILE A 140 3.74 -6.24 -6.57
C ILE A 140 3.21 -6.38 -5.15
N VAL A 141 3.48 -7.49 -4.49
CA VAL A 141 3.17 -7.70 -3.08
C VAL A 141 4.47 -7.63 -2.30
N LEU A 142 4.51 -6.77 -1.29
CA LEU A 142 5.64 -6.65 -0.37
C LEU A 142 5.17 -6.94 1.05
N SER A 143 6.03 -7.58 1.84
CA SER A 143 5.80 -7.85 3.25
C SER A 143 7.07 -7.65 4.06
N THR A 144 6.93 -7.18 5.30
CA THR A 144 8.04 -7.09 6.27
C THR A 144 8.19 -8.39 7.07
N ASP A 145 7.20 -9.27 7.01
CA ASP A 145 7.20 -10.58 7.64
C ASP A 145 7.50 -11.72 6.64
N ALA A 146 7.72 -12.91 7.16
CA ALA A 146 7.90 -14.14 6.35
C ALA A 146 6.53 -14.66 5.87
N TRP A 147 5.83 -13.87 5.07
CA TRP A 147 4.52 -14.20 4.55
C TRP A 147 4.56 -15.38 3.58
N ASP A 148 3.71 -16.37 3.84
CA ASP A 148 3.45 -17.49 2.94
C ASP A 148 2.04 -17.33 2.35
N PRO A 149 1.90 -17.06 1.03
CA PRO A 149 0.61 -16.86 0.38
C PRO A 149 -0.14 -18.16 0.07
N ARG A 150 0.40 -19.32 0.41
CA ARG A 150 -0.27 -20.61 0.17
C ARG A 150 -1.55 -20.73 0.97
N ILE A 151 -2.54 -21.38 0.42
CA ILE A 151 -3.89 -21.51 0.99
C ILE A 151 -4.23 -22.92 1.50
N GLY A 152 -3.29 -23.84 1.40
CA GLY A 152 -3.47 -25.24 1.84
C GLY A 152 -2.18 -25.87 2.32
#